data_de9d55d362f85da1f507a77cc1cf6f21
#
_entry.id   de9d55d362f85da1f507a77cc1cf6f21
#
_cell.length_a   1.000
_cell.length_b   1.000
_cell.length_c   1.000
_cell.angle_alpha   90.00
_cell.angle_beta   90.00
_cell.angle_gamma   90.00
#
_symmetry.space_group_name_H-M   'P 1'
#
loop_
_entity.id
_entity.type
_entity.pdbx_description
1 polymer ?
#
loop_
_entity_poly.entity_id
_entity_poly.type
_entity_poly.pdbx_seq_one_letter_code
_entity_poly.pdbx_strand_id
1 'polypeptide(L)'
;EHRPAAHPQRARVVGLEGESIHVDQWGRIKVRFLFTRADDHSHDGGAGSNDNDTDSAWVDVLTPWAGAGYGARFLPRVGEIVVIDFFDGNIDRPFVVGRIHEAERHPTQFDQKGQLPDTKKLSGIRSEEVDGKGFNQLRFDDTTGQISAQLQSSHAASQLNLGNLSHPKDKAESDGRGEGFELRTDQWGAVRAGSGLL
;
A
#
# COMPACT_ATOMS: atom_id res chain seq x y z
N GLU A 1 31.95 -16.06 21.16
CA GLU A 1 31.99 -14.76 20.46
C GLU A 1 30.59 -14.16 20.45
N HIS A 2 30.47 -12.95 20.99
CA HIS A 2 29.18 -12.29 21.08
C HIS A 2 28.92 -11.58 19.74
N ARG A 3 27.96 -12.06 18.94
CA ARG A 3 27.54 -11.35 17.73
C ARG A 3 26.91 -10.01 18.14
N PRO A 4 27.24 -8.90 17.48
CA PRO A 4 26.56 -7.64 17.75
C PRO A 4 25.07 -7.75 17.38
N ALA A 5 24.21 -7.05 18.13
CA ALA A 5 22.78 -7.00 17.83
C ALA A 5 22.54 -6.29 16.51
N ALA A 6 21.68 -6.89 15.67
CA ALA A 6 21.22 -6.24 14.45
C ALA A 6 20.14 -5.21 14.79
N HIS A 7 20.21 -4.05 14.14
CA HIS A 7 19.25 -2.95 14.28
C HIS A 7 18.36 -2.81 13.03
N PRO A 8 17.22 -2.10 13.12
CA PRO A 8 16.36 -1.89 11.97
C PRO A 8 17.10 -1.34 10.75
N GLN A 9 16.78 -1.87 9.59
CA GLN A 9 17.37 -1.50 8.30
C GLN A 9 16.28 -1.27 7.27
N ARG A 10 16.53 -0.42 6.29
CA ARG A 10 15.68 -0.30 5.12
C ARG A 10 16.11 -1.30 4.06
N ALA A 11 15.13 -1.80 3.33
CA ALA A 11 15.37 -2.70 2.23
C ALA A 11 14.37 -2.42 1.10
N ARG A 12 14.75 -2.78 -0.12
CA ARG A 12 13.87 -2.75 -1.28
C ARG A 12 13.29 -4.13 -1.51
N VAL A 13 11.99 -4.20 -1.79
CA VAL A 13 11.33 -5.45 -2.19
C VAL A 13 11.83 -5.84 -3.58
N VAL A 14 12.23 -7.09 -3.74
CA VAL A 14 12.71 -7.66 -4.99
C VAL A 14 11.91 -8.91 -5.36
N GLY A 15 12.05 -9.37 -6.60
CA GLY A 15 11.36 -10.56 -7.09
C GLY A 15 11.90 -11.03 -8.43
N LEU A 16 11.16 -11.94 -9.04
CA LEU A 16 11.47 -12.43 -10.39
C LEU A 16 11.25 -11.33 -11.43
N GLU A 17 12.00 -11.39 -12.50
CA GLU A 17 11.86 -10.45 -13.62
C GLU A 17 10.42 -10.47 -14.15
N GLY A 18 9.84 -9.28 -14.31
CA GLY A 18 8.49 -9.08 -14.82
C GLY A 18 7.38 -9.27 -13.79
N GLU A 19 7.68 -9.66 -12.55
CA GLU A 19 6.68 -9.76 -11.48
C GLU A 19 6.60 -8.47 -10.67
N SER A 20 5.38 -7.94 -10.54
CA SER A 20 5.11 -6.77 -9.69
C SER A 20 4.90 -7.14 -8.23
N ILE A 21 4.46 -8.37 -7.97
CA ILE A 21 4.26 -8.94 -6.63
C ILE A 21 4.90 -10.32 -6.62
N HIS A 22 5.88 -10.52 -5.75
CA HIS A 22 6.59 -11.78 -5.61
C HIS A 22 6.51 -12.26 -4.16
N VAL A 23 5.63 -13.21 -3.90
CA VAL A 23 5.33 -13.72 -2.55
C VAL A 23 5.20 -15.24 -2.58
N ASP A 24 5.39 -15.86 -1.43
CA ASP A 24 5.09 -17.27 -1.24
C ASP A 24 3.69 -17.50 -0.66
N GLN A 25 3.37 -18.73 -0.32
CA GLN A 25 2.07 -19.11 0.26
C GLN A 25 1.78 -18.47 1.63
N TRP A 26 2.79 -17.94 2.30
CA TRP A 26 2.68 -17.26 3.61
C TRP A 26 2.68 -15.75 3.47
N GLY A 27 2.69 -15.22 2.26
CA GLY A 27 2.81 -13.79 2.01
C GLY A 27 4.18 -13.21 2.35
N ARG A 28 5.21 -14.05 2.45
CA ARG A 28 6.60 -13.61 2.66
C ARG A 28 7.17 -13.05 1.38
N ILE A 29 8.12 -12.14 1.54
CA ILE A 29 8.76 -11.43 0.43
C ILE A 29 10.27 -11.65 0.44
N LYS A 30 10.92 -11.23 -0.65
CA LYS A 30 12.36 -11.15 -0.74
C LYS A 30 12.80 -9.70 -0.86
N VAL A 31 13.95 -9.39 -0.32
CA VAL A 31 14.44 -8.01 -0.20
C VAL A 31 15.91 -7.90 -0.58
N ARG A 32 16.27 -6.70 -1.05
CA ARG A 32 17.65 -6.25 -1.13
C ARG A 32 17.88 -5.19 -0.06
N PHE A 33 18.83 -5.41 0.84
CA PHE A 33 19.22 -4.41 1.83
C PHE A 33 19.94 -3.23 1.15
N LEU A 34 19.60 -2.00 1.55
CA LEU A 34 20.14 -0.80 0.91
C LEU A 34 21.63 -0.53 1.22
N PHE A 35 22.19 -1.22 2.20
CA PHE A 35 23.63 -1.16 2.46
C PHE A 35 24.47 -1.98 1.46
N THR A 36 23.85 -2.85 0.65
CA THR A 36 24.56 -3.60 -0.39
C THR A 36 24.87 -2.69 -1.59
N ARG A 37 26.01 -2.91 -2.23
CA ARG A 37 26.47 -2.12 -3.38
C ARG A 37 26.49 -2.94 -4.65
N ALA A 38 26.36 -2.28 -5.80
CA ALA A 38 26.45 -2.93 -7.10
C ALA A 38 27.80 -3.66 -7.28
N ASP A 39 28.87 -3.12 -6.73
CA ASP A 39 30.22 -3.72 -6.79
C ASP A 39 30.33 -5.03 -5.98
N ASP A 40 29.37 -5.30 -5.11
CA ASP A 40 29.35 -6.54 -4.32
C ASP A 40 28.83 -7.74 -5.15
N HIS A 41 28.49 -7.54 -6.43
CA HIS A 41 28.03 -8.55 -7.37
C HIS A 41 29.09 -9.48 -7.96
N SER A 42 30.32 -9.28 -7.65
CA SER A 42 31.41 -9.98 -8.33
C SER A 42 31.52 -11.49 -8.03
N HIS A 43 30.51 -12.08 -7.41
CA HIS A 43 30.49 -13.51 -7.03
C HIS A 43 29.30 -14.26 -7.63
N ASP A 44 29.57 -15.42 -8.22
CA ASP A 44 28.53 -16.37 -8.57
C ASP A 44 27.75 -16.78 -7.30
N GLY A 45 26.47 -16.49 -7.27
CA GLY A 45 25.61 -16.75 -6.11
C GLY A 45 25.11 -15.51 -5.38
N GLY A 46 25.54 -14.32 -5.79
CA GLY A 46 24.98 -13.05 -5.36
C GLY A 46 25.31 -12.64 -3.95
N ALA A 47 25.82 -11.44 -3.80
CA ALA A 47 26.05 -10.82 -2.48
C ALA A 47 24.83 -10.03 -1.98
N GLY A 48 23.61 -10.38 -2.40
CA GLY A 48 22.38 -9.73 -1.98
C GLY A 48 22.14 -8.37 -2.65
N SER A 49 22.65 -8.14 -3.85
CA SER A 49 22.57 -6.87 -4.56
C SER A 49 22.27 -6.98 -6.06
N ASN A 50 21.55 -8.06 -6.45
CA ASN A 50 21.20 -8.34 -7.85
C ASN A 50 19.87 -7.71 -8.29
N ASP A 51 19.12 -7.10 -7.38
CA ASP A 51 17.75 -6.62 -7.59
C ASP A 51 16.79 -7.72 -8.11
N ASN A 52 16.97 -8.94 -7.64
CA ASN A 52 16.15 -10.08 -7.99
C ASN A 52 15.91 -11.01 -6.79
N ASP A 53 15.22 -12.11 -7.01
CA ASP A 53 14.81 -13.08 -5.97
C ASP A 53 15.96 -13.82 -5.30
N THR A 54 17.20 -13.67 -5.78
CA THR A 54 18.39 -14.27 -5.15
C THR A 54 18.99 -13.43 -4.03
N ASP A 55 18.51 -12.20 -3.82
CA ASP A 55 19.10 -11.25 -2.88
C ASP A 55 18.86 -11.60 -1.41
N SER A 56 17.81 -12.34 -1.11
CA SER A 56 17.53 -12.83 0.25
C SER A 56 16.77 -14.15 0.25
N ALA A 57 16.66 -14.77 1.43
CA ALA A 57 15.63 -15.75 1.73
C ALA A 57 14.26 -15.07 1.86
N TRP A 58 13.20 -15.85 1.99
CA TRP A 58 11.87 -15.35 2.31
C TRP A 58 11.85 -14.67 3.68
N VAL A 59 11.27 -13.46 3.74
CA VAL A 59 11.17 -12.64 4.94
C VAL A 59 9.70 -12.45 5.31
N ASP A 60 9.36 -12.73 6.57
CA ASP A 60 8.00 -12.53 7.08
C ASP A 60 7.60 -11.05 7.05
N VAL A 61 6.33 -10.81 6.77
CA VAL A 61 5.73 -9.48 6.77
C VAL A 61 4.76 -9.37 7.94
N LEU A 62 5.03 -8.45 8.86
CA LEU A 62 4.15 -8.16 9.98
C LEU A 62 2.82 -7.59 9.48
N THR A 63 1.73 -8.04 10.07
CA THR A 63 0.38 -7.53 9.79
C THR A 63 -0.33 -7.21 11.10
N PRO A 64 -1.23 -6.21 11.13
CA PRO A 64 -1.96 -5.85 12.34
C PRO A 64 -2.97 -6.91 12.77
N TRP A 65 -3.35 -7.84 11.89
CA TRP A 65 -4.30 -8.89 12.19
C TRP A 65 -4.04 -10.13 11.33
N ALA A 66 -3.75 -11.26 11.97
CA ALA A 66 -3.44 -12.52 11.32
C ALA A 66 -4.18 -13.66 12.02
N GLY A 67 -5.24 -14.15 11.42
CA GLY A 67 -5.98 -15.33 11.83
C GLY A 67 -5.86 -16.46 10.82
N ALA A 68 -6.55 -17.55 11.05
CA ALA A 68 -6.56 -18.71 10.17
C ALA A 68 -7.46 -18.43 8.94
N GLY A 69 -6.89 -17.88 7.90
CA GLY A 69 -7.61 -17.53 6.67
C GLY A 69 -8.37 -16.20 6.74
N TYR A 70 -8.13 -15.39 7.78
CA TYR A 70 -8.73 -14.06 7.92
C TYR A 70 -7.74 -13.07 8.56
N GLY A 71 -8.02 -11.78 8.45
CA GLY A 71 -7.17 -10.70 8.95
C GLY A 71 -6.94 -9.62 7.90
N ALA A 72 -5.87 -8.85 8.06
CA ALA A 72 -5.47 -7.82 7.10
C ALA A 72 -4.37 -8.36 6.17
N ARG A 73 -4.47 -8.00 4.87
CA ARG A 73 -3.49 -8.43 3.88
C ARG A 73 -3.17 -7.31 2.91
N PHE A 74 -1.94 -6.77 3.01
CA PHE A 74 -1.41 -5.74 2.13
C PHE A 74 -0.01 -6.17 1.69
N LEU A 75 0.06 -6.95 0.61
CA LEU A 75 1.32 -7.51 0.13
C LEU A 75 2.24 -6.41 -0.40
N PRO A 76 3.50 -6.34 0.07
CA PRO A 76 4.49 -5.45 -0.51
C PRO A 76 4.76 -5.79 -1.97
N ARG A 77 4.92 -4.76 -2.79
CA ARG A 77 5.22 -4.92 -4.22
C ARG A 77 6.68 -4.66 -4.51
N VAL A 78 7.17 -5.29 -5.57
CA VAL A 78 8.56 -5.14 -6.02
C VAL A 78 8.88 -3.66 -6.22
N GLY A 79 10.00 -3.23 -5.65
CA GLY A 79 10.46 -1.85 -5.67
C GLY A 79 10.07 -1.01 -4.45
N GLU A 80 9.06 -1.39 -3.68
CA GLU A 80 8.68 -0.68 -2.46
C GLU A 80 9.78 -0.75 -1.39
N ILE A 81 9.86 0.27 -0.55
CA ILE A 81 10.82 0.32 0.56
C ILE A 81 10.14 -0.16 1.84
N VAL A 82 10.74 -1.16 2.45
CA VAL A 82 10.31 -1.74 3.73
C VAL A 82 11.35 -1.50 4.81
N VAL A 83 10.91 -1.55 6.05
CA VAL A 83 11.78 -1.53 7.23
C VAL A 83 11.86 -2.94 7.78
N ILE A 84 13.08 -3.44 7.92
CA ILE A 84 13.37 -4.77 8.45
C ILE A 84 13.90 -4.62 9.88
N ASP A 85 13.31 -5.35 10.81
CA ASP A 85 13.83 -5.56 12.14
C ASP A 85 14.21 -7.04 12.31
N PHE A 86 14.79 -7.39 13.45
CA PHE A 86 15.35 -8.71 13.68
C PHE A 86 14.91 -9.22 15.05
N PHE A 87 14.31 -10.40 15.11
CA PHE A 87 13.93 -11.02 16.38
C PHE A 87 15.17 -11.24 17.26
N ASP A 88 15.11 -10.75 18.48
CA ASP A 88 16.21 -10.79 19.46
C ASP A 88 17.52 -10.14 18.95
N GLY A 89 17.44 -9.21 18.00
CA GLY A 89 18.60 -8.61 17.35
C GLY A 89 19.41 -9.60 16.52
N ASN A 90 18.86 -10.77 16.20
CA ASN A 90 19.54 -11.81 15.43
C ASN A 90 19.37 -11.55 13.92
N ILE A 91 20.48 -11.29 13.25
CA ILE A 91 20.53 -11.02 11.81
C ILE A 91 19.94 -12.16 10.94
N ASP A 92 19.91 -13.36 11.47
CA ASP A 92 19.35 -14.54 10.79
C ASP A 92 17.82 -14.66 10.95
N ARG A 93 17.18 -13.73 11.69
CA ARG A 93 15.75 -13.73 11.96
C ARG A 93 15.08 -12.40 11.60
N PRO A 94 15.16 -11.98 10.30
CA PRO A 94 14.57 -10.74 9.85
C PRO A 94 13.05 -10.84 9.70
N PHE A 95 12.38 -9.70 9.88
CA PHE A 95 10.97 -9.54 9.55
C PHE A 95 10.66 -8.09 9.15
N VAL A 96 9.69 -7.91 8.29
CA VAL A 96 9.23 -6.58 7.87
C VAL A 96 8.32 -6.00 8.94
N VAL A 97 8.71 -4.87 9.52
CA VAL A 97 7.87 -4.19 10.54
C VAL A 97 6.97 -3.11 9.95
N GLY A 98 7.24 -2.62 8.75
CA GLY A 98 6.48 -1.57 8.09
C GLY A 98 7.07 -1.14 6.78
N ARG A 99 6.52 -0.07 6.23
CA ARG A 99 6.88 0.50 4.93
C ARG A 99 7.06 2.00 5.06
N ILE A 100 7.85 2.59 4.16
CA ILE A 100 8.13 4.03 4.15
C ILE A 100 7.90 4.55 2.73
N HIS A 101 7.19 5.67 2.60
CA HIS A 101 7.21 6.47 1.39
C HIS A 101 8.60 7.12 1.23
N GLU A 102 9.02 7.32 -0.01
CA GLU A 102 10.32 7.90 -0.34
C GLU A 102 10.24 8.70 -1.67
N ALA A 103 11.35 9.18 -2.16
CA ALA A 103 11.39 10.12 -3.29
C ALA A 103 10.70 9.63 -4.57
N GLU A 104 10.72 8.32 -4.82
CA GLU A 104 10.06 7.73 -6.00
C GLU A 104 8.66 7.18 -5.70
N ARG A 105 8.33 7.02 -4.41
CA ARG A 105 7.04 6.47 -3.93
C ARG A 105 6.43 7.42 -2.92
N HIS A 106 5.83 8.47 -3.46
CA HIS A 106 5.23 9.56 -2.68
C HIS A 106 4.10 9.09 -1.77
N PRO A 107 3.79 9.86 -0.70
CA PRO A 107 2.63 9.59 0.14
C PRO A 107 1.34 9.42 -0.66
N THR A 108 0.44 8.59 -0.13
CA THR A 108 -0.84 8.26 -0.75
C THR A 108 -1.62 9.52 -1.13
N GLN A 109 -2.11 9.54 -2.36
CA GLN A 109 -2.88 10.64 -2.93
C GLN A 109 -4.29 10.15 -3.23
N PHE A 110 -5.30 10.76 -2.60
CA PHE A 110 -6.68 10.32 -2.68
C PHE A 110 -7.50 11.03 -3.74
N ASP A 111 -7.09 12.22 -4.16
CA ASP A 111 -7.73 12.98 -5.23
C ASP A 111 -6.75 13.13 -6.39
N GLN A 112 -7.27 13.38 -7.58
CA GLN A 112 -6.43 13.53 -8.79
C GLN A 112 -5.52 14.75 -8.71
N LYS A 113 -5.90 15.72 -7.90
CA LYS A 113 -5.16 16.95 -7.64
C LYS A 113 -4.86 17.05 -6.16
N GLY A 114 -3.89 17.85 -5.87
CA GLY A 114 -3.49 18.11 -4.49
C GLY A 114 -2.59 17.03 -3.91
N GLN A 115 -1.68 17.46 -3.11
CA GLN A 115 -0.69 16.63 -2.44
C GLN A 115 -0.43 17.19 -1.04
N LEU A 116 0.26 16.44 -0.22
CA LEU A 116 0.68 16.93 1.08
C LEU A 116 1.63 18.12 0.94
N PRO A 117 1.55 19.14 1.84
CA PRO A 117 0.70 19.16 3.04
C PRO A 117 -0.72 19.69 2.85
N ASP A 118 -1.12 20.11 1.67
CA ASP A 118 -2.41 20.78 1.44
C ASP A 118 -3.61 19.88 1.69
N THR A 119 -3.47 18.57 1.41
CA THR A 119 -4.53 17.57 1.57
C THR A 119 -4.42 16.78 2.88
N LYS A 120 -3.76 17.31 3.91
CA LYS A 120 -3.50 16.64 5.19
C LYS A 120 -4.74 16.23 6.00
N LYS A 121 -5.90 16.76 5.66
CA LYS A 121 -7.18 16.40 6.30
C LYS A 121 -7.82 15.14 5.69
N LEU A 122 -7.25 14.61 4.60
CA LEU A 122 -7.66 13.38 3.97
C LEU A 122 -6.87 12.20 4.55
N SER A 123 -7.57 11.10 4.80
CA SER A 123 -6.97 9.84 5.25
C SER A 123 -7.65 8.65 4.58
N GLY A 124 -7.05 7.48 4.69
CA GLY A 124 -7.64 6.26 4.15
C GLY A 124 -6.61 5.31 3.53
N ILE A 125 -7.10 4.48 2.64
CA ILE A 125 -6.33 3.45 1.93
C ILE A 125 -6.62 3.58 0.43
N ARG A 126 -5.57 3.53 -0.38
CA ARG A 126 -5.68 3.47 -1.84
C ARG A 126 -4.82 2.34 -2.36
N SER A 127 -5.41 1.45 -3.15
CA SER A 127 -4.70 0.44 -3.91
C SER A 127 -4.34 0.95 -5.30
N GLU A 128 -3.48 0.24 -6.00
CA GLU A 128 -3.19 0.49 -7.41
C GLU A 128 -3.36 -0.82 -8.18
N GLU A 129 -3.91 -0.71 -9.39
CA GLU A 129 -4.00 -1.81 -10.32
C GLU A 129 -2.62 -2.41 -10.60
N VAL A 130 -2.52 -3.74 -10.54
CA VAL A 130 -1.26 -4.42 -10.86
C VAL A 130 -0.96 -4.21 -12.34
N ASP A 131 0.24 -3.68 -12.63
CA ASP A 131 0.70 -3.33 -13.99
C ASP A 131 -0.22 -2.36 -14.74
N GLY A 132 -0.96 -1.53 -14.01
CA GLY A 132 -1.90 -0.55 -14.55
C GLY A 132 -1.90 0.77 -13.79
N LYS A 133 -2.91 1.60 -14.05
CA LYS A 133 -3.08 2.92 -13.43
C LYS A 133 -4.41 3.07 -12.68
N GLY A 134 -5.27 2.06 -12.77
CA GLY A 134 -6.52 2.03 -12.02
C GLY A 134 -6.29 1.91 -10.51
N PHE A 135 -7.28 2.26 -9.72
CA PHE A 135 -7.19 2.22 -8.27
C PHE A 135 -8.55 1.92 -7.62
N ASN A 136 -8.48 1.45 -6.39
CA ASN A 136 -9.62 1.43 -5.48
C ASN A 136 -9.23 2.21 -4.23
N GLN A 137 -10.19 2.88 -3.60
CA GLN A 137 -9.88 3.62 -2.38
C GLN A 137 -11.04 3.64 -1.37
N LEU A 138 -10.66 3.70 -0.11
CA LEU A 138 -11.49 4.12 1.01
C LEU A 138 -10.90 5.41 1.53
N ARG A 139 -11.61 6.53 1.39
CA ARG A 139 -11.14 7.86 1.76
C ARG A 139 -12.05 8.47 2.82
N PHE A 140 -11.43 9.09 3.82
CA PHE A 140 -12.09 9.94 4.79
C PHE A 140 -11.64 11.38 4.60
N ASP A 141 -12.57 12.32 4.69
CA ASP A 141 -12.30 13.74 4.66
C ASP A 141 -12.79 14.35 5.97
N ASP A 142 -11.86 14.82 6.79
CA ASP A 142 -12.13 15.38 8.11
C ASP A 142 -12.08 16.92 8.11
N THR A 143 -12.27 17.55 6.96
CA THR A 143 -12.37 18.99 6.85
C THR A 143 -13.57 19.49 7.67
N THR A 144 -13.31 20.45 8.56
CA THR A 144 -14.34 21.05 9.42
C THR A 144 -15.54 21.54 8.60
N GLY A 145 -16.73 21.05 8.93
CA GLY A 145 -17.98 21.38 8.23
C GLY A 145 -18.14 20.70 6.86
N GLN A 146 -17.20 19.83 6.45
CA GLN A 146 -17.22 19.16 5.16
C GLN A 146 -16.86 17.67 5.28
N ILE A 147 -17.24 17.04 6.38
CA ILE A 147 -16.93 15.63 6.64
C ILE A 147 -17.55 14.74 5.56
N SER A 148 -16.74 13.84 4.99
CA SER A 148 -17.23 12.87 4.02
C SER A 148 -16.46 11.56 4.06
N ALA A 149 -17.08 10.51 3.54
CA ALA A 149 -16.44 9.21 3.31
C ALA A 149 -16.74 8.73 1.89
N GLN A 150 -15.77 8.07 1.28
CA GLN A 150 -15.90 7.55 -0.08
C GLN A 150 -15.33 6.14 -0.18
N LEU A 151 -16.09 5.24 -0.78
CA LEU A 151 -15.61 3.97 -1.31
C LEU A 151 -15.68 4.05 -2.83
N GLN A 152 -14.55 3.93 -3.51
CA GLN A 152 -14.44 4.12 -4.96
C GLN A 152 -13.61 3.04 -5.62
N SER A 153 -14.05 2.63 -6.82
CA SER A 153 -13.19 2.04 -7.83
C SER A 153 -13.08 2.99 -9.00
N SER A 154 -11.88 3.19 -9.53
CA SER A 154 -11.68 3.99 -10.74
C SER A 154 -12.27 3.31 -11.99
N HIS A 155 -12.51 2.00 -11.92
CA HIS A 155 -13.17 1.29 -12.99
C HIS A 155 -14.62 1.78 -13.13
N ALA A 156 -14.92 2.38 -14.26
CA ALA A 156 -16.22 2.98 -14.56
C ALA A 156 -16.66 4.05 -13.54
N ALA A 157 -15.71 4.69 -12.86
CA ALA A 157 -15.95 5.72 -11.83
C ALA A 157 -17.05 5.32 -10.81
N SER A 158 -17.04 4.07 -10.36
CA SER A 158 -18.04 3.52 -9.45
C SER A 158 -17.77 3.95 -8.02
N GLN A 159 -18.73 4.60 -7.37
CA GLN A 159 -18.52 5.26 -6.08
C GLN A 159 -19.74 5.16 -5.16
N LEU A 160 -19.46 5.06 -3.87
CA LEU A 160 -20.37 5.37 -2.79
C LEU A 160 -19.79 6.57 -2.03
N ASN A 161 -20.50 7.69 -2.04
CA ASN A 161 -20.12 8.91 -1.34
C ASN A 161 -21.10 9.21 -0.22
N LEU A 162 -20.60 9.52 0.96
CA LEU A 162 -21.39 9.78 2.16
C LEU A 162 -21.02 11.13 2.77
N GLY A 163 -22.01 11.84 3.28
CA GLY A 163 -21.83 13.09 4.05
C GLY A 163 -21.86 14.34 3.19
N ASN A 164 -20.89 15.20 3.35
CA ASN A 164 -20.77 16.40 2.52
C ASN A 164 -20.27 16.02 1.14
N LEU A 165 -21.14 16.10 0.14
CA LEU A 165 -20.78 15.79 -1.24
C LEU A 165 -20.06 16.99 -1.85
N SER A 166 -18.89 16.75 -2.42
CA SER A 166 -18.05 17.80 -3.00
C SER A 166 -17.51 17.37 -4.37
N HIS A 167 -17.10 18.36 -5.15
CA HIS A 167 -16.39 18.12 -6.39
C HIS A 167 -14.96 17.60 -6.15
N PRO A 168 -14.32 16.98 -7.15
CA PRO A 168 -12.92 16.61 -7.05
C PRO A 168 -12.04 17.80 -6.64
N LYS A 169 -11.10 17.58 -5.73
CA LYS A 169 -10.38 18.63 -5.02
C LYS A 169 -8.92 18.70 -5.45
N ASP A 170 -8.38 19.90 -5.44
CA ASP A 170 -6.94 20.18 -5.44
C ASP A 170 -6.43 20.55 -4.05
N LYS A 171 -7.31 20.64 -3.09
CA LYS A 171 -7.08 20.82 -1.64
C LYS A 171 -8.25 20.22 -0.87
N ALA A 172 -8.14 20.08 0.45
CA ALA A 172 -9.16 19.43 1.27
C ALA A 172 -10.51 20.18 1.27
N GLU A 173 -10.50 21.50 1.15
CA GLU A 173 -11.72 22.31 1.04
C GLU A 173 -12.18 22.38 -0.41
N SER A 174 -13.48 22.28 -0.64
CA SER A 174 -14.11 22.54 -1.93
C SER A 174 -15.56 22.98 -1.76
N ASP A 175 -16.12 23.53 -2.80
CA ASP A 175 -17.53 23.84 -2.83
C ASP A 175 -18.36 22.56 -2.77
N GLY A 176 -19.33 22.54 -1.86
CA GLY A 176 -20.27 21.43 -1.72
C GLY A 176 -21.25 21.38 -2.91
N ARG A 177 -21.72 20.20 -3.23
CA ARG A 177 -22.78 19.96 -4.22
C ARG A 177 -24.01 19.27 -3.61
N GLY A 178 -24.08 19.19 -2.29
CA GLY A 178 -25.17 18.62 -1.53
C GLY A 178 -24.70 17.82 -0.33
N GLU A 179 -25.64 17.25 0.39
CA GLU A 179 -25.40 16.46 1.60
C GLU A 179 -26.21 15.16 1.52
N GLY A 180 -25.73 14.11 2.17
CA GLY A 180 -26.37 12.80 2.24
C GLY A 180 -25.54 11.70 1.65
N PHE A 181 -26.10 10.95 0.71
CA PHE A 181 -25.37 9.88 0.02
C PHE A 181 -25.57 9.91 -1.48
N GLU A 182 -24.60 9.37 -2.20
CA GLU A 182 -24.64 9.16 -3.63
C GLU A 182 -24.04 7.81 -3.96
N LEU A 183 -24.77 7.02 -4.76
CA LEU A 183 -24.25 5.80 -5.38
C LEU A 183 -24.27 6.00 -6.89
N ARG A 184 -23.08 5.97 -7.51
CA ARG A 184 -22.95 6.23 -8.95
C ARG A 184 -22.01 5.26 -9.65
N THR A 185 -22.22 5.09 -10.96
CA THR A 185 -21.29 4.42 -11.89
C THR A 185 -21.51 4.95 -13.30
N ASP A 186 -20.48 4.88 -14.13
CA ASP A 186 -20.60 5.19 -15.57
C ASP A 186 -21.07 3.96 -16.37
N GLN A 187 -21.28 2.82 -15.72
CA GLN A 187 -21.73 1.57 -16.32
C GLN A 187 -23.06 1.11 -15.69
N TRP A 188 -23.27 -0.17 -15.60
CA TRP A 188 -24.54 -0.74 -15.10
C TRP A 188 -24.61 -0.73 -13.57
N GLY A 189 -25.77 -0.32 -13.06
CA GLY A 189 -26.09 -0.40 -11.64
C GLY A 189 -27.22 -1.41 -11.40
N ALA A 190 -27.18 -2.08 -10.23
CA ALA A 190 -28.27 -2.94 -9.77
C ALA A 190 -28.40 -2.85 -8.26
N VAL A 191 -29.64 -2.68 -7.79
CA VAL A 191 -29.99 -2.84 -6.38
C VAL A 191 -30.88 -4.07 -6.28
N ARG A 192 -30.46 -5.07 -5.49
CA ARG A 192 -31.13 -6.36 -5.38
C ARG A 192 -31.33 -6.74 -3.92
N ALA A 193 -32.49 -7.30 -3.61
CA ALA A 193 -32.79 -7.86 -2.30
C ALA A 193 -33.55 -9.18 -2.45
N GLY A 194 -33.15 -10.24 -1.75
CA GLY A 194 -33.75 -11.57 -1.83
C GLY A 194 -35.21 -11.62 -1.33
N SER A 195 -35.55 -10.74 -0.38
CA SER A 195 -36.91 -10.65 0.17
C SER A 195 -37.73 -9.44 -0.29
N GLY A 196 -37.12 -8.57 -1.11
CA GLY A 196 -37.76 -7.36 -1.63
C GLY A 196 -37.09 -6.09 -1.14
N LEU A 197 -37.46 -4.97 -1.76
CA LEU A 197 -36.99 -3.61 -1.40
C LEU A 197 -38.13 -2.89 -0.69
N LEU A 198 -37.83 -2.20 0.40
CA LEU A 198 -38.76 -1.38 1.19
C LEU A 198 -38.71 0.08 0.74
#